data_309de8cd13963121fb4a644fcb979b17
#
_entry.id   309de8cd13963121fb4a644fcb979b17
#
_cell.length_a   1.000
_cell.length_b   1.000
_cell.length_c   1.000
_cell.angle_alpha   90.00
_cell.angle_beta   90.00
_cell.angle_gamma   90.00
#
_symmetry.space_group_name_H-M   'P 1'
#
loop_
_entity.id
_entity.type
_entity.pdbx_description
1 polymer ?
#
loop_
_entity_poly.entity_id
_entity_poly.type
_entity_poly.pdbx_seq_one_letter_code
_entity_poly.pdbx_strand_id
1 'polypeptide(L)'
;MKQDFTIFMLEREMGTWEHQVEYNLSESGVHPMTTRELFEDDPEKMNEFLNVEINYPPTNGIEELRKNIAAQYPGASPKDILVTSGAAQANFTAMLTLLDRGDEILVMEPNYMQIWGAGKNLELKVKTFGLKQELDWGFDIDKFNRSVTKETKLIAVCNPNNPTGHILTSEERKAIVNAASRVGAWILSDEVYAGTEHMTDEVTPSMWGEYEHVFAIGSMSKAYAFPGLRIGWVVSNPLMSEEIWARQDY
;
A
#
# COMPACT_ATOMS: atom_id res chain seq x y z
N MET A 1 -12.47 12.73 -27.67
CA MET A 1 -11.01 12.56 -27.61
C MET A 1 -10.71 11.71 -26.38
N LYS A 2 -9.79 10.74 -26.49
CA LYS A 2 -9.31 10.06 -25.27
C LYS A 2 -8.60 11.10 -24.43
N GLN A 3 -8.91 11.12 -23.12
CA GLN A 3 -8.24 11.95 -22.13
C GLN A 3 -6.73 11.70 -22.18
N ASP A 4 -5.91 12.74 -21.93
CA ASP A 4 -4.46 12.59 -21.80
C ASP A 4 -4.16 11.69 -20.61
N PHE A 5 -3.77 10.44 -20.88
CA PHE A 5 -3.46 9.46 -19.86
C PHE A 5 -2.10 9.75 -19.24
N THR A 6 -2.05 9.92 -17.92
CA THR A 6 -0.81 10.10 -17.16
C THR A 6 -0.08 8.77 -17.06
N ILE A 7 1.04 8.64 -17.77
CA ILE A 7 1.89 7.44 -17.72
C ILE A 7 2.66 7.43 -16.39
N PHE A 8 2.73 6.27 -15.75
CA PHE A 8 3.59 6.07 -14.58
C PHE A 8 5.04 5.86 -15.05
N MET A 9 5.75 6.98 -15.20
CA MET A 9 7.09 7.00 -15.82
C MET A 9 8.10 6.14 -15.07
N LEU A 10 8.10 6.13 -13.72
CA LEU A 10 9.01 5.30 -12.93
C LEU A 10 8.88 3.81 -13.31
N GLU A 11 7.67 3.27 -13.31
CA GLU A 11 7.42 1.87 -13.70
C GLU A 11 7.78 1.60 -15.16
N ARG A 12 7.57 2.59 -16.04
CA ARG A 12 7.93 2.47 -17.45
C ARG A 12 9.44 2.39 -17.64
N GLU A 13 10.20 3.23 -16.94
CA GLU A 13 11.66 3.22 -17.00
C GLU A 13 12.22 1.95 -16.36
N MET A 14 11.73 1.54 -15.19
CA MET A 14 12.15 0.31 -14.54
C MET A 14 11.86 -0.90 -15.43
N GLY A 15 10.64 -1.09 -15.91
CA GLY A 15 10.29 -2.20 -16.80
C GLY A 15 11.03 -2.20 -18.13
N THR A 16 11.61 -1.08 -18.55
CA THR A 16 12.46 -0.99 -19.74
C THR A 16 13.90 -1.44 -19.47
N TRP A 17 14.46 -1.07 -18.33
CA TRP A 17 15.90 -1.17 -18.10
C TRP A 17 16.31 -2.24 -17.08
N GLU A 18 15.45 -2.59 -16.10
CA GLU A 18 15.83 -3.45 -14.96
C GLU A 18 16.42 -4.82 -15.36
N HIS A 19 16.00 -5.37 -16.50
CA HIS A 19 16.50 -6.64 -17.03
C HIS A 19 17.60 -6.49 -18.08
N GLN A 20 18.03 -5.25 -18.37
CA GLN A 20 19.02 -4.97 -19.41
C GLN A 20 20.35 -4.45 -18.85
N VAL A 21 20.35 -4.02 -17.59
CA VAL A 21 21.54 -3.49 -16.92
C VAL A 21 22.28 -4.59 -16.17
N GLU A 22 23.61 -4.48 -16.10
CA GLU A 22 24.45 -5.41 -15.32
C GLU A 22 24.23 -5.21 -13.82
N TYR A 23 24.05 -3.95 -13.39
CA TYR A 23 23.81 -3.57 -11.99
C TYR A 23 22.56 -2.70 -11.89
N ASN A 24 21.49 -3.24 -11.36
CA ASN A 24 20.28 -2.48 -11.08
C ASN A 24 20.38 -1.79 -9.71
N LEU A 25 20.56 -0.47 -9.71
CA LEU A 25 20.66 0.36 -8.51
C LEU A 25 19.34 1.11 -8.20
N SER A 26 18.27 0.84 -8.95
CA SER A 26 16.97 1.51 -8.81
C SER A 26 15.94 0.68 -8.07
N GLU A 27 16.20 -0.62 -7.88
CA GLU A 27 15.28 -1.50 -7.14
C GLU A 27 15.29 -1.14 -5.65
N SER A 28 14.10 -1.00 -5.07
CA SER A 28 13.90 -0.65 -3.66
C SER A 28 13.52 -1.85 -2.79
N GLY A 29 13.54 -3.06 -3.36
CA GLY A 29 13.30 -4.30 -2.63
C GLY A 29 14.58 -4.97 -2.17
N VAL A 30 14.44 -5.99 -1.32
CA VAL A 30 15.50 -6.93 -1.01
C VAL A 30 15.64 -7.95 -2.15
N HIS A 31 16.76 -8.68 -2.20
CA HIS A 31 16.96 -9.70 -3.23
C HIS A 31 15.83 -10.74 -3.19
N PRO A 32 15.14 -11.00 -4.31
CA PRO A 32 14.05 -11.96 -4.35
C PRO A 32 14.50 -13.37 -3.98
N MET A 33 13.74 -14.02 -3.12
CA MET A 33 13.99 -15.40 -2.71
C MET A 33 13.51 -16.37 -3.78
N THR A 34 14.25 -17.47 -4.00
CA THR A 34 13.81 -18.58 -4.82
C THR A 34 12.86 -19.49 -4.02
N THR A 35 12.03 -20.26 -4.73
CA THR A 35 11.20 -21.30 -4.10
C THR A 35 12.05 -22.32 -3.34
N ARG A 36 13.25 -22.62 -3.83
CA ARG A 36 14.18 -23.55 -3.16
C ARG A 36 14.67 -23.00 -1.82
N GLU A 37 15.06 -21.74 -1.76
CA GLU A 37 15.48 -21.06 -0.53
C GLU A 37 14.33 -21.01 0.48
N LEU A 38 13.09 -20.75 0.03
CA LEU A 38 11.92 -20.73 0.90
C LEU A 38 11.68 -22.05 1.63
N PHE A 39 11.98 -23.18 1.00
CA PHE A 39 11.73 -24.52 1.54
C PHE A 39 13.02 -25.29 1.85
N GLU A 40 14.17 -24.60 1.97
CA GLU A 40 15.48 -25.24 2.13
C GLU A 40 15.51 -26.22 3.32
N ASP A 41 14.89 -25.83 4.42
CA ASP A 41 14.86 -26.58 5.67
C ASP A 41 13.61 -27.47 5.83
N ASP A 42 12.69 -27.50 4.85
CA ASP A 42 11.42 -28.23 4.93
C ASP A 42 11.07 -28.96 3.62
N PRO A 43 11.69 -30.13 3.38
CA PRO A 43 11.42 -30.93 2.19
C PRO A 43 9.96 -31.42 2.08
N GLU A 44 9.26 -31.58 3.21
CA GLU A 44 7.86 -32.01 3.23
C GLU A 44 6.96 -30.90 2.66
N LYS A 45 7.14 -29.65 3.13
CA LYS A 45 6.43 -28.50 2.57
C LYS A 45 6.80 -28.21 1.11
N MET A 46 8.06 -28.43 0.73
CA MET A 46 8.43 -28.36 -0.69
C MET A 46 7.62 -29.35 -1.51
N ASN A 47 7.49 -30.59 -1.04
CA ASN A 47 6.71 -31.61 -1.75
C ASN A 47 5.21 -31.27 -1.75
N GLU A 48 4.66 -30.74 -0.67
CA GLU A 48 3.28 -30.22 -0.62
C GLU A 48 3.09 -29.12 -1.66
N PHE A 49 3.99 -28.14 -1.71
CA PHE A 49 3.95 -27.05 -2.68
C PHE A 49 3.97 -27.55 -4.13
N LEU A 50 4.83 -28.54 -4.44
CA LEU A 50 4.93 -29.10 -5.79
C LEU A 50 3.68 -29.89 -6.21
N ASN A 51 2.85 -30.31 -5.25
CA ASN A 51 1.60 -31.04 -5.49
C ASN A 51 0.35 -30.17 -5.32
N VAL A 52 0.51 -28.86 -5.11
CA VAL A 52 -0.64 -27.93 -5.07
C VAL A 52 -1.34 -27.93 -6.43
N GLU A 53 -2.64 -28.17 -6.39
CA GLU A 53 -3.48 -28.06 -7.59
C GLU A 53 -3.56 -26.63 -8.08
N ILE A 54 -3.21 -26.38 -9.34
CA ILE A 54 -3.24 -25.04 -9.96
C ILE A 54 -4.69 -24.73 -10.36
N ASN A 55 -5.51 -24.45 -9.38
CA ASN A 55 -6.93 -24.15 -9.56
C ASN A 55 -7.21 -22.70 -9.13
N TYR A 56 -8.41 -22.19 -9.44
CA TYR A 56 -8.85 -20.87 -9.00
C TYR A 56 -9.05 -20.84 -7.49
N PRO A 57 -8.33 -19.99 -6.76
CA PRO A 57 -8.64 -19.73 -5.35
C PRO A 57 -9.86 -18.81 -5.24
N PRO A 58 -10.46 -18.68 -4.03
CA PRO A 58 -11.40 -17.60 -3.75
C PRO A 58 -10.80 -16.24 -4.13
N THR A 59 -11.55 -15.41 -4.87
CA THR A 59 -11.05 -14.14 -5.43
C THR A 59 -10.68 -13.11 -4.36
N ASN A 60 -11.20 -13.25 -3.12
CA ASN A 60 -10.80 -12.46 -1.96
C ASN A 60 -9.63 -13.05 -1.16
N GLY A 61 -9.04 -14.15 -1.63
CA GLY A 61 -7.96 -14.88 -0.97
C GLY A 61 -8.44 -16.05 -0.11
N ILE A 62 -7.61 -17.10 -0.02
CA ILE A 62 -7.90 -18.26 0.81
C ILE A 62 -8.00 -17.87 2.28
N GLU A 63 -8.88 -18.52 3.02
CA GLU A 63 -9.18 -18.16 4.41
C GLU A 63 -7.95 -18.23 5.32
N GLU A 64 -7.09 -19.23 5.12
CA GLU A 64 -5.86 -19.38 5.90
C GLU A 64 -4.89 -18.21 5.71
N LEU A 65 -4.69 -17.75 4.46
CA LEU A 65 -3.86 -16.58 4.17
C LEU A 65 -4.46 -15.32 4.82
N ARG A 66 -5.78 -15.12 4.71
CA ARG A 66 -6.45 -13.98 5.35
C ARG A 66 -6.34 -14.02 6.87
N LYS A 67 -6.42 -15.22 7.51
CA LYS A 67 -6.16 -15.39 8.95
C LYS A 67 -4.73 -14.99 9.33
N ASN A 68 -3.75 -15.46 8.56
CA ASN A 68 -2.34 -15.16 8.81
C ASN A 68 -2.01 -13.68 8.63
N ILE A 69 -2.62 -13.03 7.63
CA ILE A 69 -2.49 -11.58 7.45
C ILE A 69 -3.16 -10.85 8.61
N ALA A 70 -4.41 -11.20 8.97
CA ALA A 70 -5.14 -10.57 10.06
C ALA A 70 -4.39 -10.63 11.39
N ALA A 71 -3.65 -11.72 11.66
CA ALA A 71 -2.85 -11.87 12.88
C ALA A 71 -1.74 -10.81 13.02
N GLN A 72 -1.34 -10.13 11.94
CA GLN A 72 -0.35 -9.06 11.96
C GLN A 72 -0.96 -7.70 12.34
N TYR A 73 -2.28 -7.58 12.32
CA TYR A 73 -3.00 -6.32 12.55
C TYR A 73 -3.85 -6.43 13.82
N PRO A 74 -3.55 -5.67 14.89
CA PRO A 74 -4.26 -5.77 16.15
C PRO A 74 -5.78 -5.59 16.00
N GLY A 75 -6.54 -6.58 16.46
CA GLY A 75 -8.01 -6.55 16.41
C GLY A 75 -8.63 -6.86 15.06
N ALA A 76 -7.84 -7.11 14.01
CA ALA A 76 -8.36 -7.51 12.71
C ALA A 76 -8.83 -8.98 12.70
N SER A 77 -9.77 -9.26 11.82
CA SER A 77 -10.29 -10.60 11.51
C SER A 77 -10.11 -10.90 10.02
N PRO A 78 -10.27 -12.16 9.58
CA PRO A 78 -10.24 -12.49 8.15
C PRO A 78 -11.24 -11.73 7.27
N LYS A 79 -12.29 -11.15 7.88
CA LYS A 79 -13.30 -10.34 7.16
C LYS A 79 -12.81 -8.93 6.84
N ASP A 80 -11.79 -8.47 7.56
CA ASP A 80 -11.15 -7.17 7.34
C ASP A 80 -10.08 -7.24 6.25
N ILE A 81 -9.75 -8.45 5.76
CA ILE A 81 -8.67 -8.70 4.81
C ILE A 81 -9.21 -9.03 3.42
N LEU A 82 -8.75 -8.30 2.43
CA LEU A 82 -8.92 -8.62 1.01
C LEU A 82 -7.55 -8.83 0.38
N VAL A 83 -7.30 -10.02 -0.15
CA VAL A 83 -6.06 -10.34 -0.88
C VAL A 83 -6.17 -9.83 -2.32
N THR A 84 -5.07 -9.27 -2.84
CA THR A 84 -5.00 -8.66 -4.16
C THR A 84 -3.78 -9.15 -4.94
N SER A 85 -3.74 -8.89 -6.25
CA SER A 85 -2.57 -9.17 -7.10
C SER A 85 -1.46 -8.11 -6.90
N GLY A 86 -0.90 -8.08 -5.68
CA GLY A 86 0.08 -7.09 -5.23
C GLY A 86 -0.56 -5.79 -4.73
N ALA A 87 0.24 -4.98 -4.02
CA ALA A 87 -0.20 -3.71 -3.44
C ALA A 87 -0.69 -2.71 -4.50
N ALA A 88 -0.17 -2.79 -5.72
CA ALA A 88 -0.61 -1.90 -6.81
C ALA A 88 -2.10 -2.06 -7.14
N GLN A 89 -2.62 -3.30 -7.16
CA GLN A 89 -4.05 -3.53 -7.30
C GLN A 89 -4.80 -3.07 -6.04
N ALA A 90 -4.28 -3.35 -4.85
CA ALA A 90 -4.89 -2.92 -3.60
C ALA A 90 -5.12 -1.40 -3.56
N ASN A 91 -4.08 -0.62 -3.84
CA ASN A 91 -4.15 0.84 -3.93
C ASN A 91 -5.20 1.30 -4.95
N PHE A 92 -5.16 0.73 -6.16
CA PHE A 92 -6.04 1.15 -7.24
C PHE A 92 -7.51 0.81 -6.96
N THR A 93 -7.80 -0.42 -6.49
CA THR A 93 -9.19 -0.84 -6.19
C THR A 93 -9.77 -0.11 -5.00
N ALA A 94 -8.96 0.18 -3.96
CA ALA A 94 -9.39 1.01 -2.83
C ALA A 94 -9.81 2.42 -3.30
N MET A 95 -8.99 3.06 -4.15
CA MET A 95 -9.33 4.36 -4.72
C MET A 95 -10.60 4.30 -5.58
N LEU A 96 -10.70 3.30 -6.46
CA LEU A 96 -11.84 3.10 -7.37
C LEU A 96 -13.15 2.86 -6.58
N THR A 97 -13.04 2.27 -5.39
CA THR A 97 -14.19 1.97 -4.53
C THR A 97 -14.69 3.22 -3.81
N LEU A 98 -13.77 4.04 -3.34
CA LEU A 98 -14.09 5.17 -2.46
C LEU A 98 -14.44 6.44 -3.23
N LEU A 99 -13.85 6.66 -4.42
CA LEU A 99 -13.74 7.98 -5.04
C LEU A 99 -14.51 8.06 -6.35
N ASP A 100 -15.23 9.15 -6.49
CA ASP A 100 -15.89 9.56 -7.73
C ASP A 100 -15.08 10.64 -8.45
N ARG A 101 -15.28 10.77 -9.77
CA ARG A 101 -14.70 11.83 -10.58
C ARG A 101 -14.95 13.20 -9.96
N GLY A 102 -13.88 13.99 -9.80
CA GLY A 102 -13.91 15.32 -9.22
C GLY A 102 -13.74 15.38 -7.70
N ASP A 103 -13.70 14.23 -7.00
CA ASP A 103 -13.36 14.17 -5.59
C ASP A 103 -11.92 14.67 -5.34
N GLU A 104 -11.69 15.20 -4.14
CA GLU A 104 -10.39 15.72 -3.74
C GLU A 104 -9.63 14.69 -2.92
N ILE A 105 -8.36 14.46 -3.31
CA ILE A 105 -7.42 13.65 -2.55
C ILE A 105 -6.18 14.47 -2.19
N LEU A 106 -5.58 14.17 -1.03
CA LEU A 106 -4.35 14.78 -0.54
C LEU A 106 -3.27 13.70 -0.44
N VAL A 107 -2.21 13.80 -1.25
CA VAL A 107 -1.16 12.78 -1.40
C VAL A 107 0.14 13.28 -0.81
N MET A 108 0.83 12.44 -0.01
CA MET A 108 2.19 12.67 0.48
C MET A 108 3.17 12.71 -0.69
N GLU A 109 4.14 13.63 -0.67
CA GLU A 109 5.25 13.68 -1.62
C GLU A 109 6.58 14.07 -0.94
N PRO A 110 7.77 13.57 -1.40
CA PRO A 110 7.90 12.54 -2.43
C PRO A 110 7.30 11.20 -2.00
N ASN A 111 6.86 10.40 -2.96
CA ASN A 111 6.23 9.10 -2.73
C ASN A 111 6.39 8.23 -3.98
N TYR A 112 6.09 6.94 -3.83
CA TYR A 112 5.76 6.06 -4.95
C TYR A 112 4.47 6.57 -5.62
N MET A 113 4.63 7.20 -6.78
CA MET A 113 3.62 8.11 -7.35
C MET A 113 2.41 7.39 -8.01
N GLN A 114 2.15 6.12 -7.68
CA GLN A 114 1.00 5.39 -8.21
C GLN A 114 -0.33 6.09 -7.89
N ILE A 115 -0.54 6.44 -6.62
CA ILE A 115 -1.80 7.07 -6.15
C ILE A 115 -2.00 8.43 -6.81
N TRP A 116 -0.93 9.22 -6.92
CA TRP A 116 -0.97 10.50 -7.63
C TRP A 116 -1.36 10.33 -9.10
N GLY A 117 -0.71 9.39 -9.82
CA GLY A 117 -0.98 9.10 -11.23
C GLY A 117 -2.37 8.52 -11.48
N ALA A 118 -2.77 7.54 -10.64
CA ALA A 118 -4.12 6.98 -10.66
C ALA A 118 -5.18 8.05 -10.42
N GLY A 119 -4.96 8.93 -9.44
CA GLY A 119 -5.85 10.05 -9.16
C GLY A 119 -6.04 10.98 -10.35
N LYS A 120 -4.96 11.29 -11.09
CA LYS A 120 -5.06 12.06 -12.34
C LYS A 120 -5.89 11.32 -13.40
N ASN A 121 -5.64 10.02 -13.58
CA ASN A 121 -6.34 9.21 -14.57
C ASN A 121 -7.83 8.97 -14.23
N LEU A 122 -8.18 8.99 -12.94
CA LEU A 122 -9.55 8.94 -12.44
C LEU A 122 -10.23 10.33 -12.41
N GLU A 123 -9.56 11.36 -12.93
CA GLU A 123 -10.05 12.74 -12.96
C GLU A 123 -10.37 13.33 -11.57
N LEU A 124 -9.57 12.95 -10.56
CA LEU A 124 -9.66 13.50 -9.22
C LEU A 124 -8.94 14.84 -9.10
N LYS A 125 -9.30 15.64 -8.12
CA LYS A 125 -8.56 16.84 -7.70
C LYS A 125 -7.40 16.40 -6.79
N VAL A 126 -6.23 16.14 -7.38
CA VAL A 126 -5.05 15.69 -6.66
C VAL A 126 -4.31 16.89 -6.09
N LYS A 127 -4.29 17.01 -4.76
CA LYS A 127 -3.43 17.92 -3.99
C LYS A 127 -2.31 17.13 -3.35
N THR A 128 -1.25 17.84 -2.95
CA THR A 128 -0.09 17.21 -2.30
C THR A 128 0.29 17.94 -1.02
N PHE A 129 0.94 17.22 -0.08
CA PHE A 129 1.67 17.80 1.02
C PHE A 129 3.08 17.22 1.04
N GLY A 130 4.07 18.09 1.29
CA GLY A 130 5.47 17.75 1.10
C GLY A 130 6.17 17.36 2.38
N LEU A 131 6.92 16.25 2.32
CA LEU A 131 7.98 15.94 3.27
C LEU A 131 9.15 16.90 3.04
N LYS A 132 9.91 17.20 4.10
CA LYS A 132 10.97 18.19 4.05
C LYS A 132 12.26 17.63 4.63
N GLN A 133 13.35 17.73 3.89
CA GLN A 133 14.65 17.28 4.33
C GLN A 133 15.10 18.00 5.62
N GLU A 134 14.79 19.29 5.76
CA GLU A 134 15.10 20.08 6.96
C GLU A 134 14.29 19.67 8.21
N LEU A 135 13.27 18.83 8.07
CA LEU A 135 12.48 18.21 9.13
C LEU A 135 12.75 16.70 9.23
N ASP A 136 13.93 16.27 8.83
CA ASP A 136 14.29 14.85 8.78
C ASP A 136 13.30 14.01 7.95
N TRP A 137 12.87 14.56 6.83
CA TRP A 137 11.83 14.03 5.95
C TRP A 137 10.44 13.91 6.60
N GLY A 138 10.21 14.58 7.73
CA GLY A 138 8.87 14.82 8.26
C GLY A 138 8.15 15.93 7.49
N PHE A 139 6.93 16.24 7.87
CA PHE A 139 6.13 17.31 7.27
C PHE A 139 5.74 18.38 8.28
N ASP A 140 5.48 19.60 7.81
CA ASP A 140 4.94 20.71 8.58
C ASP A 140 3.47 20.44 8.91
N ILE A 141 3.19 20.07 10.16
CA ILE A 141 1.86 19.67 10.65
C ILE A 141 0.84 20.80 10.47
N ASP A 142 1.22 22.05 10.71
CA ASP A 142 0.32 23.18 10.55
C ASP A 142 -0.03 23.42 9.07
N LYS A 143 0.95 23.30 8.18
CA LYS A 143 0.73 23.40 6.74
C LYS A 143 -0.13 22.23 6.25
N PHE A 144 0.13 21.02 6.71
CA PHE A 144 -0.68 19.84 6.41
C PHE A 144 -2.14 20.06 6.86
N ASN A 145 -2.37 20.49 8.10
CA ASN A 145 -3.71 20.72 8.64
C ASN A 145 -4.50 21.76 7.84
N ARG A 146 -3.81 22.78 7.29
CA ARG A 146 -4.44 23.79 6.40
C ARG A 146 -4.75 23.24 5.01
N SER A 147 -4.03 22.21 4.55
CA SER A 147 -4.25 21.58 3.24
C SER A 147 -5.47 20.66 3.23
N VAL A 148 -5.86 20.10 4.38
CA VAL A 148 -7.05 19.25 4.52
C VAL A 148 -8.30 20.12 4.62
N THR A 149 -9.19 19.98 3.63
CA THR A 149 -10.43 20.76 3.52
C THR A 149 -11.67 19.87 3.67
N LYS A 150 -12.87 20.44 3.71
CA LYS A 150 -14.13 19.69 3.74
C LYS A 150 -14.36 18.84 2.47
N GLU A 151 -13.67 19.17 1.39
CA GLU A 151 -13.74 18.45 0.12
C GLU A 151 -12.81 17.24 0.08
N THR A 152 -11.82 17.18 0.99
CA THR A 152 -10.85 16.09 1.03
C THR A 152 -11.54 14.78 1.41
N LYS A 153 -11.51 13.81 0.48
CA LYS A 153 -12.10 12.46 0.66
C LYS A 153 -11.10 11.42 1.07
N LEU A 154 -9.84 11.58 0.63
CA LEU A 154 -8.76 10.63 0.91
C LEU A 154 -7.48 11.38 1.25
N ILE A 155 -6.78 10.94 2.29
CA ILE A 155 -5.40 11.30 2.60
C ILE A 155 -4.54 10.07 2.36
N ALA A 156 -3.59 10.15 1.42
CA ALA A 156 -2.75 9.02 1.05
C ALA A 156 -1.31 9.24 1.52
N VAL A 157 -0.79 8.27 2.27
CA VAL A 157 0.56 8.25 2.83
C VAL A 157 1.26 6.93 2.49
N CYS A 158 2.60 6.93 2.57
CA CYS A 158 3.43 5.72 2.51
C CYS A 158 4.28 5.68 3.79
N ASN A 159 4.20 4.60 4.55
CA ASN A 159 4.84 4.49 5.86
C ASN A 159 5.29 3.05 6.18
N PRO A 160 6.59 2.76 6.16
CA PRO A 160 7.73 3.64 5.84
C PRO A 160 7.68 4.22 4.43
N ASN A 161 8.20 5.44 4.25
CA ASN A 161 8.10 6.16 2.99
C ASN A 161 9.13 5.71 1.94
N ASN A 162 8.69 5.54 0.72
CA ASN A 162 9.54 5.46 -0.47
C ASN A 162 9.46 6.80 -1.22
N PRO A 163 10.56 7.56 -1.43
CA PRO A 163 11.96 7.08 -1.38
C PRO A 163 12.74 7.51 -0.13
N THR A 164 12.16 8.24 0.83
CA THR A 164 12.94 8.91 1.87
C THR A 164 13.36 7.99 3.03
N GLY A 165 12.67 6.87 3.21
CA GLY A 165 12.83 6.00 4.38
C GLY A 165 12.20 6.56 5.66
N HIS A 166 11.55 7.74 5.60
CA HIS A 166 10.92 8.33 6.75
C HIS A 166 9.82 7.42 7.33
N ILE A 167 9.84 7.24 8.63
CA ILE A 167 8.80 6.56 9.40
C ILE A 167 8.00 7.63 10.13
N LEU A 168 6.70 7.68 9.90
CA LEU A 168 5.82 8.65 10.55
C LEU A 168 5.91 8.55 12.07
N THR A 169 6.25 9.65 12.70
CA THR A 169 6.25 9.78 14.16
C THR A 169 4.83 9.64 14.74
N SER A 170 4.71 9.35 16.03
CA SER A 170 3.40 9.31 16.70
C SER A 170 2.65 10.63 16.60
N GLU A 171 3.36 11.77 16.54
CA GLU A 171 2.77 13.10 16.39
C GLU A 171 2.21 13.29 14.98
N GLU A 172 2.96 12.91 13.95
CA GLU A 172 2.53 12.98 12.55
C GLU A 172 1.34 12.06 12.28
N ARG A 173 1.36 10.81 12.77
CA ARG A 173 0.22 9.89 12.66
C ARG A 173 -1.03 10.46 13.31
N LYS A 174 -0.92 10.99 14.54
CA LYS A 174 -2.03 11.67 15.22
C LYS A 174 -2.54 12.87 14.44
N ALA A 175 -1.65 13.67 13.85
CA ALA A 175 -2.05 14.81 13.02
C ALA A 175 -2.86 14.36 11.79
N ILE A 176 -2.43 13.28 11.12
CA ILE A 176 -3.15 12.70 9.98
C ILE A 176 -4.54 12.20 10.40
N VAL A 177 -4.63 11.40 11.47
CA VAL A 177 -5.89 10.88 12.00
C VAL A 177 -6.85 12.01 12.40
N ASN A 178 -6.36 13.00 13.14
CA ASN A 178 -7.17 14.14 13.58
C ASN A 178 -7.69 14.97 12.39
N ALA A 179 -6.86 15.18 11.38
CA ALA A 179 -7.25 15.90 10.19
C ALA A 179 -8.28 15.13 9.36
N ALA A 180 -8.09 13.83 9.17
CA ALA A 180 -9.02 12.95 8.49
C ALA A 180 -10.37 12.90 9.20
N SER A 181 -10.38 12.64 10.52
CA SER A 181 -11.57 12.56 11.35
C SER A 181 -12.38 13.87 11.34
N ARG A 182 -11.70 15.02 11.35
CA ARG A 182 -12.35 16.35 11.32
C ARG A 182 -13.25 16.54 10.11
N VAL A 183 -12.92 15.92 8.99
CA VAL A 183 -13.64 16.11 7.72
C VAL A 183 -14.31 14.83 7.20
N GLY A 184 -14.15 13.71 7.90
CA GLY A 184 -14.67 12.40 7.50
C GLY A 184 -13.92 11.78 6.32
N ALA A 185 -12.66 12.18 6.09
CA ALA A 185 -11.82 11.63 5.03
C ALA A 185 -11.33 10.23 5.41
N TRP A 186 -11.08 9.41 4.39
CA TRP A 186 -10.37 8.14 4.54
C TRP A 186 -8.86 8.35 4.57
N ILE A 187 -8.14 7.41 5.16
CA ILE A 187 -6.69 7.32 5.12
C ILE A 187 -6.33 6.09 4.29
N LEU A 188 -5.50 6.24 3.26
CA LEU A 188 -4.83 5.14 2.59
C LEU A 188 -3.37 5.17 3.02
N SER A 189 -2.97 4.15 3.78
CA SER A 189 -1.62 3.95 4.27
C SER A 189 -0.96 2.81 3.50
N ASP A 190 -0.05 3.15 2.60
CA ASP A 190 0.77 2.17 1.90
C ASP A 190 1.92 1.74 2.83
N GLU A 191 1.82 0.52 3.36
CA GLU A 191 2.68 -0.04 4.40
C GLU A 191 3.60 -1.16 3.88
N VAL A 192 3.83 -1.19 2.57
CA VAL A 192 4.59 -2.28 1.93
C VAL A 192 6.02 -2.42 2.42
N TYR A 193 6.58 -1.37 3.05
CA TYR A 193 7.93 -1.37 3.61
C TYR A 193 7.97 -1.67 5.12
N ALA A 194 6.83 -1.86 5.79
CA ALA A 194 6.83 -2.31 7.18
C ALA A 194 7.52 -3.66 7.30
N GLY A 195 8.48 -3.76 8.23
CA GLY A 195 9.37 -4.92 8.39
C GLY A 195 10.70 -4.80 7.63
N THR A 196 11.00 -3.65 7.01
CA THR A 196 12.31 -3.37 6.38
C THR A 196 13.12 -2.31 7.12
N GLU A 197 12.75 -1.99 8.34
CA GLU A 197 13.40 -0.97 9.16
C GLU A 197 14.87 -1.35 9.46
N HIS A 198 15.79 -0.36 9.31
CA HIS A 198 17.22 -0.57 9.57
C HIS A 198 17.71 0.10 10.87
N MET A 199 16.97 1.07 11.37
CA MET A 199 17.39 1.89 12.53
C MET A 199 16.71 1.45 13.82
N THR A 200 15.83 0.46 13.77
CA THR A 200 15.09 -0.09 14.93
C THR A 200 14.80 -1.57 14.71
N ASP A 201 14.64 -2.31 15.79
CA ASP A 201 14.15 -3.70 15.78
C ASP A 201 12.61 -3.78 15.84
N GLU A 202 11.94 -2.63 15.94
CA GLU A 202 10.48 -2.56 15.97
C GLU A 202 9.93 -2.36 14.56
N VAL A 203 8.93 -3.17 14.21
CA VAL A 203 8.19 -2.99 12.96
C VAL A 203 7.33 -1.72 13.04
N THR A 204 7.33 -0.94 11.98
CA THR A 204 6.49 0.28 11.87
C THR A 204 5.02 -0.05 12.17
N PRO A 205 4.41 0.61 13.16
CA PRO A 205 3.00 0.39 13.47
C PRO A 205 2.09 0.78 12.31
N SER A 206 1.12 -0.09 12.00
CA SER A 206 0.09 0.19 11.01
C SER A 206 -0.82 1.35 11.45
N MET A 207 -1.42 2.04 10.48
CA MET A 207 -2.52 2.98 10.70
C MET A 207 -3.84 2.27 11.03
N TRP A 208 -3.92 0.94 10.79
CA TRP A 208 -5.06 0.13 11.21
C TRP A 208 -5.27 0.20 12.72
N GLY A 209 -6.51 0.43 13.12
CA GLY A 209 -6.88 0.55 14.54
C GLY A 209 -6.70 1.96 15.14
N GLU A 210 -6.04 2.88 14.46
CA GLU A 210 -5.94 4.28 14.89
C GLU A 210 -7.15 5.13 14.46
N TYR A 211 -7.84 4.68 13.39
CA TYR A 211 -9.02 5.36 12.84
C TYR A 211 -9.91 4.34 12.12
N GLU A 212 -11.22 4.57 12.12
CA GLU A 212 -12.18 3.63 11.53
C GLU A 212 -12.22 3.62 10.00
N HIS A 213 -11.80 4.74 9.36
CA HIS A 213 -11.78 4.89 7.91
C HIS A 213 -10.35 4.77 7.38
N VAL A 214 -9.81 3.56 7.41
CA VAL A 214 -8.43 3.25 6.96
C VAL A 214 -8.44 2.14 5.91
N PHE A 215 -7.62 2.32 4.89
CA PHE A 215 -7.06 1.28 4.04
C PHE A 215 -5.60 1.11 4.42
N ALA A 216 -5.23 0.05 5.12
CA ALA A 216 -3.84 -0.32 5.31
C ALA A 216 -3.45 -1.32 4.22
N ILE A 217 -2.43 -0.98 3.44
CA ILE A 217 -2.01 -1.75 2.27
C ILE A 217 -0.71 -2.47 2.59
N GLY A 218 -0.71 -3.78 2.44
CA GLY A 218 0.48 -4.59 2.62
C GLY A 218 0.82 -5.43 1.38
N SER A 219 2.01 -6.02 1.38
CA SER A 219 2.48 -6.84 0.26
C SER A 219 3.57 -7.81 0.68
N MET A 220 3.66 -8.93 -0.04
CA MET A 220 4.79 -9.86 0.05
C MET A 220 6.02 -9.38 -0.76
N SER A 221 5.91 -8.27 -1.50
CA SER A 221 6.92 -7.88 -2.48
C SER A 221 8.21 -7.31 -1.89
N LYS A 222 8.14 -6.58 -0.77
CA LYS A 222 9.28 -5.83 -0.22
C LYS A 222 9.88 -6.55 1.00
N ALA A 223 9.27 -6.45 2.16
CA ALA A 223 9.80 -7.05 3.40
C ALA A 223 9.96 -8.58 3.34
N TYR A 224 9.12 -9.26 2.58
CA TYR A 224 9.14 -10.73 2.47
C TYR A 224 9.96 -11.27 1.29
N ALA A 225 10.52 -10.43 0.43
CA ALA A 225 11.31 -10.84 -0.74
C ALA A 225 10.58 -11.70 -1.79
N PHE A 226 9.25 -11.57 -1.91
CA PHE A 226 8.44 -12.33 -2.86
C PHE A 226 7.69 -11.45 -3.88
N PRO A 227 8.36 -10.55 -4.62
CA PRO A 227 7.67 -9.70 -5.59
C PRO A 227 7.00 -10.51 -6.70
N GLY A 228 7.56 -11.66 -7.08
CA GLY A 228 7.05 -12.53 -8.14
C GLY A 228 5.75 -13.26 -7.79
N LEU A 229 5.40 -13.45 -6.53
CA LEU A 229 4.14 -14.08 -6.12
C LEU A 229 2.91 -13.21 -6.41
N ARG A 230 3.10 -11.93 -6.63
CA ARG A 230 2.00 -10.97 -6.85
C ARG A 230 0.93 -11.02 -5.76
N ILE A 231 1.35 -11.08 -4.50
CA ILE A 231 0.45 -11.07 -3.33
C ILE A 231 0.56 -9.72 -2.62
N GLY A 232 -0.58 -9.05 -2.50
CA GLY A 232 -0.80 -7.89 -1.65
C GLY A 232 -2.14 -8.01 -0.96
N TRP A 233 -2.49 -7.03 -0.13
CA TRP A 233 -3.76 -7.02 0.57
C TRP A 233 -4.18 -5.62 0.98
N VAL A 234 -5.48 -5.47 1.19
CA VAL A 234 -6.09 -4.34 1.88
C VAL A 234 -6.59 -4.82 3.23
N VAL A 235 -6.31 -4.07 4.27
CA VAL A 235 -6.97 -4.18 5.58
C VAL A 235 -7.93 -3.01 5.72
N SER A 236 -9.22 -3.29 5.87
CA SER A 236 -10.26 -2.27 6.06
C SER A 236 -11.45 -2.86 6.82
N ASN A 237 -12.41 -2.03 7.20
CA ASN A 237 -13.62 -2.55 7.82
C ASN A 237 -14.37 -3.51 6.86
N PRO A 238 -15.15 -4.49 7.39
CA PRO A 238 -15.74 -5.56 6.58
C PRO A 238 -16.65 -5.05 5.45
N LEU A 239 -17.37 -3.95 5.67
CA LEU A 239 -18.25 -3.39 4.63
C LEU A 239 -17.44 -2.88 3.44
N MET A 240 -16.37 -2.16 3.72
CA MET A 240 -15.49 -1.64 2.67
C MET A 240 -14.70 -2.77 1.99
N SER A 241 -14.28 -3.80 2.73
CA SER A 241 -13.64 -4.98 2.14
C SER A 241 -14.55 -5.69 1.13
N GLU A 242 -15.83 -5.83 1.40
CA GLU A 242 -16.82 -6.38 0.46
C GLU A 242 -17.02 -5.47 -0.77
N GLU A 243 -17.07 -4.15 -0.57
CA GLU A 243 -17.18 -3.18 -1.66
C GLU A 243 -15.96 -3.19 -2.60
N ILE A 244 -14.75 -3.35 -2.04
CA ILE A 244 -13.53 -3.49 -2.83
C ILE A 244 -13.53 -4.82 -3.57
N TRP A 245 -13.92 -5.91 -2.89
CA TRP A 245 -14.01 -7.23 -3.50
C TRP A 245 -14.94 -7.25 -4.71
N ALA A 246 -16.14 -6.66 -4.58
CA ALA A 246 -17.08 -6.56 -5.69
C ALA A 246 -16.51 -5.86 -6.93
N ARG A 247 -15.56 -4.94 -6.75
CA ARG A 247 -14.87 -4.25 -7.87
C ARG A 247 -13.63 -5.00 -8.37
N GLN A 248 -13.02 -5.80 -7.51
CA GLN A 248 -11.88 -6.65 -7.88
C GLN A 248 -12.26 -7.79 -8.81
N ASP A 249 -13.51 -8.24 -8.78
CA ASP A 249 -14.03 -9.32 -9.63
C ASP A 249 -14.07 -8.96 -11.12
N TYR A 250 -13.85 -7.68 -11.46
CA TYR A 250 -13.72 -7.14 -12.82
C TYR A 250 -12.27 -6.80 -13.16
#